data_2f465b43a6c8ed78fbd9815165669bce
#
_entry.id   2f465b43a6c8ed78fbd9815165669bce
#
_cell.length_a   1.000
_cell.length_b   1.000
_cell.length_c   1.000
_cell.angle_alpha   90.00
_cell.angle_beta   90.00
_cell.angle_gamma   90.00
#
_symmetry.space_group_name_H-M   'P 1'
#
loop_
_entity.id
_entity.type
_entity.pdbx_description
1 polymer ?
#
loop_
_entity_poly.entity_id
_entity_poly.type
_entity_poly.pdbx_seq_one_letter_code
_entity_poly.pdbx_strand_id
1 'polypeptide(L)'
;HADELGIRQLGIMGFSAGGHLASTAATHFDAETRPDFQILFYPVITMGHATHQGSKDNLLGKHPSEDLVQLYSNELQVNEQTPPAFIMHSSDDKSVPVCNSVNYYTAMVNHGIFASMHLYPIGGHGWGYNENFPYKSQWKAEMEKWLHEINK
;
A
#
# COMPACT_ATOMS: atom_id res chain seq x y z
N HIS A 1 -4.22 -4.83 -24.69
CA HIS A 1 -4.59 -6.25 -24.45
C HIS A 1 -5.79 -6.44 -23.50
N ALA A 2 -6.31 -5.37 -22.84
CA ALA A 2 -7.43 -5.49 -21.90
C ALA A 2 -8.69 -6.07 -22.59
N ASP A 3 -9.01 -5.59 -23.77
CA ASP A 3 -10.16 -6.06 -24.57
C ASP A 3 -10.00 -7.52 -25.01
N GLU A 4 -8.80 -7.92 -25.42
CA GLU A 4 -8.47 -9.29 -25.82
C GLU A 4 -8.60 -10.29 -24.66
N LEU A 5 -8.29 -9.85 -23.46
CA LEU A 5 -8.34 -10.67 -22.24
C LEU A 5 -9.64 -10.54 -21.46
N GLY A 6 -10.56 -9.67 -21.90
CA GLY A 6 -11.81 -9.39 -21.21
C GLY A 6 -11.62 -8.75 -19.83
N ILE A 7 -10.50 -8.03 -19.61
CA ILE A 7 -10.17 -7.38 -18.36
C ILE A 7 -11.04 -6.14 -18.19
N ARG A 8 -11.76 -6.06 -17.06
CA ARG A 8 -12.58 -4.91 -16.70
C ARG A 8 -11.92 -4.00 -15.67
N GLN A 9 -11.05 -4.56 -14.83
CA GLN A 9 -10.32 -3.84 -13.78
C GLN A 9 -8.91 -4.38 -13.68
N LEU A 10 -7.95 -3.49 -13.45
CA LEU A 10 -6.55 -3.80 -13.23
C LEU A 10 -6.10 -3.21 -11.89
N GLY A 11 -5.83 -4.08 -10.93
CA GLY A 11 -5.27 -3.67 -9.64
C GLY A 11 -3.76 -3.80 -9.58
N ILE A 12 -3.16 -3.13 -8.61
CA ILE A 12 -1.74 -3.27 -8.28
C ILE A 12 -1.59 -3.83 -6.88
N MET A 13 -0.67 -4.78 -6.69
CA MET A 13 -0.37 -5.37 -5.39
C MET A 13 1.11 -5.23 -5.06
N GLY A 14 1.43 -4.87 -3.82
CA GLY A 14 2.81 -4.73 -3.38
C GLY A 14 3.06 -5.11 -1.93
N PHE A 15 4.27 -5.60 -1.66
CA PHE A 15 4.75 -6.06 -0.37
C PHE A 15 5.96 -5.25 0.05
N SER A 16 6.04 -4.74 1.28
CA SER A 16 7.21 -4.04 1.81
C SER A 16 7.63 -2.86 0.91
N ALA A 17 8.84 -2.84 0.40
CA ALA A 17 9.31 -1.87 -0.60
C ALA A 17 8.48 -1.91 -1.90
N GLY A 18 8.00 -3.10 -2.31
CA GLY A 18 7.04 -3.25 -3.41
C GLY A 18 5.68 -2.62 -3.10
N GLY A 19 5.30 -2.53 -1.84
CA GLY A 19 4.15 -1.74 -1.38
C GLY A 19 4.35 -0.24 -1.59
N HIS A 20 5.59 0.26 -1.45
CA HIS A 20 5.92 1.64 -1.82
C HIS A 20 5.73 1.86 -3.32
N LEU A 21 6.28 0.97 -4.15
CA LEU A 21 6.10 1.07 -5.61
C LEU A 21 4.62 1.04 -6.00
N ALA A 22 3.83 0.14 -5.41
CA ALA A 22 2.40 0.03 -5.68
C ALA A 22 1.64 1.29 -5.28
N SER A 23 1.90 1.84 -4.08
CA SER A 23 1.28 3.08 -3.63
C SER A 23 1.77 4.30 -4.42
N THR A 24 3.02 4.30 -4.91
CA THR A 24 3.52 5.34 -5.83
C THR A 24 2.74 5.30 -7.15
N ALA A 25 2.56 4.13 -7.76
CA ALA A 25 1.74 3.99 -8.96
C ALA A 25 0.28 4.42 -8.73
N ALA A 26 -0.22 4.28 -7.50
CA ALA A 26 -1.58 4.67 -7.11
C ALA A 26 -1.73 6.15 -6.71
N THR A 27 -0.64 6.92 -6.61
CA THR A 27 -0.66 8.34 -6.22
C THR A 27 0.00 9.27 -7.25
N HIS A 28 0.86 8.73 -8.13
CA HIS A 28 1.59 9.47 -9.16
C HIS A 28 1.20 9.04 -10.58
N PHE A 29 -0.04 8.69 -10.77
CA PHE A 29 -0.58 8.22 -12.04
C PHE A 29 -0.98 9.38 -12.96
N ASP A 30 -1.15 9.05 -14.23
CA ASP A 30 -1.90 9.82 -15.21
C ASP A 30 -3.17 9.05 -15.64
N ALA A 31 -3.92 9.57 -16.60
CA ALA A 31 -5.16 8.97 -17.05
C ALA A 31 -4.99 7.56 -17.68
N GLU A 32 -3.79 7.23 -18.17
CA GLU A 32 -3.51 5.94 -18.84
C GLU A 32 -2.94 4.91 -17.88
N THR A 33 -2.30 5.36 -16.79
CA THR A 33 -1.52 4.51 -15.87
C THR A 33 -2.18 4.25 -14.52
N ARG A 34 -3.32 4.92 -14.25
CA ARG A 34 -4.03 4.78 -12.98
C ARG A 34 -4.55 3.35 -12.79
N PRO A 35 -4.14 2.62 -11.72
CA PRO A 35 -4.75 1.34 -11.39
C PRO A 35 -6.18 1.53 -10.87
N ASP A 36 -7.03 0.51 -11.02
CA ASP A 36 -8.41 0.56 -10.50
C ASP A 36 -8.49 0.36 -8.99
N PHE A 37 -7.52 -0.35 -8.40
CA PHE A 37 -7.39 -0.57 -6.95
C PHE A 37 -5.96 -0.96 -6.57
N GLN A 38 -5.67 -0.91 -5.26
CA GLN A 38 -4.36 -1.29 -4.71
C GLN A 38 -4.50 -2.20 -3.50
N ILE A 39 -3.58 -3.18 -3.38
CA ILE A 39 -3.48 -4.11 -2.26
C ILE A 39 -2.07 -4.04 -1.69
N LEU A 40 -1.95 -3.66 -0.42
CA LEU A 40 -0.67 -3.32 0.20
C LEU A 40 -0.42 -4.20 1.44
N PHE A 41 0.65 -4.98 1.39
CA PHE A 41 1.11 -5.81 2.50
C PHE A 41 2.29 -5.15 3.20
N TYR A 42 2.13 -4.80 4.47
CA TYR A 42 3.16 -4.14 5.31
C TYR A 42 4.01 -3.15 4.51
N PRO A 43 3.35 -2.20 3.82
CA PRO A 43 4.01 -1.35 2.84
C PRO A 43 4.96 -0.35 3.50
N VAL A 44 6.10 -0.09 2.87
CA VAL A 44 6.79 1.18 3.02
C VAL A 44 5.93 2.25 2.35
N ILE A 45 5.70 3.36 3.01
CA ILE A 45 4.86 4.47 2.51
C ILE A 45 5.61 5.79 2.62
N THR A 46 6.04 6.16 3.84
CA THR A 46 6.76 7.42 4.06
C THR A 46 8.23 7.30 3.71
N MET A 47 8.79 8.37 3.19
CA MET A 47 10.24 8.59 3.09
C MET A 47 10.77 9.51 4.20
N GLY A 48 9.88 9.93 5.11
CA GLY A 48 10.19 10.75 6.28
C GLY A 48 10.85 9.98 7.42
N HIS A 49 10.64 10.45 8.65
CA HIS A 49 11.31 9.93 9.86
C HIS A 49 10.99 8.45 10.17
N ALA A 50 9.77 7.99 9.87
CA ALA A 50 9.33 6.62 10.14
C ALA A 50 9.52 5.68 8.93
N THR A 51 10.40 6.01 8.01
CA THR A 51 10.69 5.20 6.82
C THR A 51 11.44 3.91 7.15
N HIS A 52 11.39 2.96 6.25
CA HIS A 52 12.40 1.90 6.17
C HIS A 52 13.65 2.46 5.49
N GLN A 53 14.72 2.69 6.26
CA GLN A 53 15.91 3.42 5.79
C GLN A 53 16.54 2.82 4.53
N GLY A 54 16.64 1.48 4.44
CA GLY A 54 17.19 0.81 3.27
C GLY A 54 16.38 1.07 1.99
N SER A 55 15.06 1.14 2.09
CA SER A 55 14.19 1.49 0.94
C SER A 55 14.39 2.93 0.50
N LYS A 56 14.50 3.85 1.45
CA LYS A 56 14.78 5.26 1.17
C LYS A 56 16.12 5.45 0.50
N ASP A 57 17.19 4.84 1.05
CA ASP A 57 18.54 4.96 0.49
C ASP A 57 18.63 4.40 -0.94
N ASN A 58 17.94 3.28 -1.20
CA ASN A 58 17.92 2.66 -2.52
C ASN A 58 17.11 3.47 -3.55
N LEU A 59 16.04 4.12 -3.12
CA LEU A 59 15.17 4.89 -4.03
C LEU A 59 15.69 6.30 -4.25
N LEU A 60 16.05 7.02 -3.18
CA LEU A 60 16.34 8.44 -3.20
C LEU A 60 17.83 8.78 -2.99
N GLY A 61 18.66 7.78 -2.66
CA GLY A 61 20.03 7.99 -2.25
C GLY A 61 20.16 8.34 -0.77
N LYS A 62 21.41 8.42 -0.28
CA LYS A 62 21.69 8.62 1.15
C LYS A 62 21.39 10.04 1.66
N HIS A 63 21.38 11.03 0.77
CA HIS A 63 21.19 12.44 1.12
C HIS A 63 20.18 13.09 0.16
N PRO A 64 18.91 12.64 0.16
CA PRO A 64 17.90 13.21 -0.71
C PRO A 64 17.52 14.61 -0.25
N SER A 65 17.08 15.45 -1.19
CA SER A 65 16.46 16.73 -0.85
C SER A 65 15.13 16.51 -0.12
N GLU A 66 14.70 17.49 0.65
CA GLU A 66 13.40 17.47 1.33
C GLU A 66 12.25 17.35 0.33
N ASP A 67 12.35 18.00 -0.83
CA ASP A 67 11.34 17.91 -1.89
C ASP A 67 11.16 16.47 -2.39
N LEU A 68 12.26 15.71 -2.56
CA LEU A 68 12.19 14.30 -2.93
C LEU A 68 11.58 13.43 -1.82
N VAL A 69 11.93 13.72 -0.57
CA VAL A 69 11.35 13.02 0.58
C VAL A 69 9.84 13.25 0.64
N GLN A 70 9.38 14.48 0.45
CA GLN A 70 7.95 14.80 0.42
C GLN A 70 7.26 14.20 -0.79
N LEU A 71 7.85 14.30 -1.98
CA LEU A 71 7.29 13.77 -3.23
C LEU A 71 7.05 12.25 -3.14
N TYR A 72 7.98 11.50 -2.56
CA TYR A 72 7.88 10.05 -2.44
C TYR A 72 7.36 9.54 -1.08
N SER A 73 6.89 10.43 -0.21
CA SER A 73 6.06 10.08 0.94
C SER A 73 4.61 9.99 0.48
N ASN A 74 4.17 8.77 0.14
CA ASN A 74 2.93 8.55 -0.59
C ASN A 74 1.67 8.93 0.22
N GLU A 75 1.73 8.96 1.54
CA GLU A 75 0.68 9.49 2.40
C GLU A 75 0.39 10.99 2.15
N LEU A 76 1.39 11.73 1.65
CA LEU A 76 1.27 13.15 1.31
C LEU A 76 0.77 13.38 -0.12
N GLN A 77 0.72 12.34 -0.93
CA GLN A 77 0.34 12.39 -2.34
C GLN A 77 -1.08 11.87 -2.62
N VAL A 78 -1.76 11.37 -1.59
CA VAL A 78 -3.16 10.93 -1.68
C VAL A 78 -4.05 12.10 -2.08
N ASN A 79 -4.93 11.89 -3.04
CA ASN A 79 -5.90 12.85 -3.52
C ASN A 79 -7.24 12.16 -3.84
N GLU A 80 -8.25 12.91 -4.21
CA GLU A 80 -9.61 12.41 -4.49
C GLU A 80 -9.67 11.39 -5.63
N GLN A 81 -8.65 11.30 -6.48
CA GLN A 81 -8.57 10.34 -7.58
C GLN A 81 -7.74 9.10 -7.23
N THR A 82 -7.12 9.06 -6.06
CA THR A 82 -6.38 7.87 -5.60
C THR A 82 -7.30 6.65 -5.57
N PRO A 83 -6.91 5.50 -6.15
CA PRO A 83 -7.78 4.33 -6.22
C PRO A 83 -8.00 3.69 -4.86
N PRO A 84 -9.11 2.94 -4.67
CA PRO A 84 -9.40 2.18 -3.45
C PRO A 84 -8.23 1.32 -2.98
N ALA A 85 -8.08 1.18 -1.65
CA ALA A 85 -6.97 0.44 -1.05
C ALA A 85 -7.42 -0.63 -0.06
N PHE A 86 -6.77 -1.81 -0.12
CA PHE A 86 -6.79 -2.83 0.92
C PHE A 86 -5.40 -2.93 1.55
N ILE A 87 -5.28 -2.66 2.84
CA ILE A 87 -3.99 -2.51 3.53
C ILE A 87 -3.91 -3.51 4.68
N MET A 88 -2.79 -4.21 4.79
CA MET A 88 -2.53 -5.16 5.86
C MET A 88 -1.16 -4.95 6.49
N HIS A 89 -1.07 -5.04 7.81
CA HIS A 89 0.19 -4.88 8.55
C HIS A 89 0.17 -5.64 9.87
N SER A 90 1.34 -5.94 10.43
CA SER A 90 1.48 -6.46 11.79
C SER A 90 1.95 -5.36 12.74
N SER A 91 1.34 -5.29 13.93
CA SER A 91 1.68 -4.25 14.92
C SER A 91 3.09 -4.41 15.50
N ASP A 92 3.64 -5.62 15.44
CA ASP A 92 4.98 -5.98 15.92
C ASP A 92 6.07 -5.92 14.84
N ASP A 93 5.77 -5.36 13.66
CA ASP A 93 6.74 -5.17 12.57
C ASP A 93 7.85 -4.20 13.00
N LYS A 94 9.08 -4.71 13.06
CA LYS A 94 10.28 -3.94 13.44
C LYS A 94 11.08 -3.43 12.24
N SER A 95 10.74 -3.86 11.04
CA SER A 95 11.41 -3.45 9.80
C SER A 95 10.73 -2.23 9.17
N VAL A 96 9.42 -2.30 9.04
CA VAL A 96 8.58 -1.19 8.55
C VAL A 96 7.59 -0.82 9.65
N PRO A 97 7.76 0.34 10.31
CA PRO A 97 6.84 0.75 11.38
C PRO A 97 5.39 0.80 10.89
N VAL A 98 4.47 0.24 11.67
CA VAL A 98 3.04 0.13 11.34
C VAL A 98 2.37 1.49 11.02
N CYS A 99 2.94 2.59 11.51
CA CYS A 99 2.48 3.95 11.21
C CYS A 99 2.53 4.28 9.71
N ASN A 100 3.36 3.60 8.90
CA ASN A 100 3.32 3.72 7.45
C ASN A 100 1.91 3.42 6.91
N SER A 101 1.35 2.26 7.26
CA SER A 101 -0.01 1.88 6.89
C SER A 101 -1.07 2.78 7.50
N VAL A 102 -0.93 3.14 8.79
CA VAL A 102 -1.90 4.00 9.50
C VAL A 102 -1.98 5.38 8.87
N ASN A 103 -0.84 6.01 8.56
CA ASN A 103 -0.81 7.33 7.95
C ASN A 103 -1.42 7.32 6.54
N TYR A 104 -1.09 6.30 5.74
CA TYR A 104 -1.66 6.17 4.40
C TYR A 104 -3.18 5.95 4.44
N TYR A 105 -3.65 5.04 5.28
CA TYR A 105 -5.08 4.82 5.51
C TYR A 105 -5.79 6.10 5.95
N THR A 106 -5.21 6.83 6.90
CA THR A 106 -5.78 8.10 7.37
C THR A 106 -5.88 9.13 6.24
N ALA A 107 -4.84 9.26 5.42
CA ALA A 107 -4.87 10.12 4.24
C ALA A 107 -5.97 9.71 3.26
N MET A 108 -6.12 8.40 2.98
CA MET A 108 -7.19 7.87 2.13
C MET A 108 -8.58 8.26 2.65
N VAL A 109 -8.84 8.03 3.93
CA VAL A 109 -10.13 8.35 4.57
C VAL A 109 -10.43 9.85 4.54
N ASN A 110 -9.42 10.68 4.80
CA ASN A 110 -9.57 12.15 4.77
C ASN A 110 -9.93 12.68 3.37
N HIS A 111 -9.55 11.97 2.31
CA HIS A 111 -9.92 12.29 0.93
C HIS A 111 -11.18 11.56 0.45
N GLY A 112 -11.89 10.87 1.35
CA GLY A 112 -13.13 10.15 1.02
C GLY A 112 -12.93 8.89 0.18
N ILE A 113 -11.69 8.36 0.12
CA ILE A 113 -11.38 7.17 -0.67
C ILE A 113 -11.78 5.91 0.08
N PHE A 114 -12.42 4.96 -0.62
CA PHE A 114 -12.78 3.66 -0.08
C PHE A 114 -11.53 2.84 0.26
N ALA A 115 -11.24 2.73 1.54
CA ALA A 115 -10.07 2.01 2.04
C ALA A 115 -10.42 1.07 3.19
N SER A 116 -9.78 -0.09 3.23
CA SER A 116 -9.87 -1.05 4.33
C SER A 116 -8.48 -1.32 4.88
N MET A 117 -8.33 -1.29 6.20
CA MET A 117 -7.04 -1.57 6.86
C MET A 117 -7.22 -2.66 7.92
N HIS A 118 -6.35 -3.68 7.87
CA HIS A 118 -6.35 -4.81 8.80
C HIS A 118 -5.01 -4.87 9.52
N LEU A 119 -5.04 -4.66 10.83
CA LEU A 119 -3.87 -4.75 11.70
C LEU A 119 -3.91 -6.02 12.52
N TYR A 120 -2.83 -6.79 12.45
CA TYR A 120 -2.66 -8.02 13.22
C TYR A 120 -1.69 -7.78 14.38
N PRO A 121 -1.97 -8.33 15.58
CA PRO A 121 -1.14 -8.05 16.76
C PRO A 121 0.29 -8.60 16.63
N ILE A 122 0.45 -9.71 15.91
CA ILE A 122 1.74 -10.39 15.71
C ILE A 122 1.88 -10.85 14.26
N GLY A 123 3.11 -11.05 13.83
CA GLY A 123 3.49 -11.54 12.49
C GLY A 123 4.84 -11.00 12.03
N GLY A 124 5.31 -9.92 12.63
CA GLY A 124 6.53 -9.25 12.21
C GLY A 124 6.42 -8.74 10.78
N HIS A 125 7.54 -8.82 10.06
CA HIS A 125 7.64 -8.39 8.66
C HIS A 125 7.75 -9.58 7.71
N GLY A 126 7.22 -9.44 6.48
CA GLY A 126 7.52 -10.37 5.40
C GLY A 126 6.67 -11.66 5.39
N TRP A 127 5.58 -11.72 6.15
CA TRP A 127 4.74 -12.93 6.21
C TRP A 127 4.01 -13.26 4.90
N GLY A 128 3.65 -12.26 4.10
CA GLY A 128 3.04 -12.47 2.77
C GLY A 128 2.02 -13.60 2.72
N TYR A 129 2.22 -14.55 1.82
CA TYR A 129 1.38 -15.75 1.67
C TYR A 129 1.92 -16.95 2.48
N ASN A 130 2.65 -16.71 3.56
CA ASN A 130 3.23 -17.77 4.40
C ASN A 130 2.13 -18.61 5.07
N GLU A 131 2.22 -19.95 4.94
CA GLU A 131 1.26 -20.90 5.53
C GLU A 131 1.22 -20.82 7.06
N ASN A 132 2.33 -20.47 7.68
CA ASN A 132 2.45 -20.37 9.14
C ASN A 132 2.01 -19.01 9.71
N PHE A 133 1.57 -18.06 8.87
CA PHE A 133 1.03 -16.80 9.39
C PHE A 133 -0.33 -17.04 10.04
N PRO A 134 -0.50 -16.75 11.35
CA PRO A 134 -1.70 -17.14 12.10
C PRO A 134 -3.01 -16.56 11.56
N TYR A 135 -2.93 -15.42 10.88
CA TYR A 135 -4.09 -14.68 10.34
C TYR A 135 -4.26 -14.86 8.82
N LYS A 136 -3.59 -15.86 8.22
CA LYS A 136 -3.66 -16.07 6.77
C LYS A 136 -5.08 -16.26 6.25
N SER A 137 -5.84 -17.15 6.87
CA SER A 137 -7.23 -17.42 6.46
C SER A 137 -8.12 -16.18 6.63
N GLN A 138 -7.87 -15.42 7.69
CA GLN A 138 -8.62 -14.19 7.98
C GLN A 138 -8.38 -13.14 6.91
N TRP A 139 -7.13 -12.76 6.63
CA TRP A 139 -6.87 -11.70 5.65
C TRP A 139 -7.32 -12.09 4.23
N LYS A 140 -7.25 -13.39 3.88
CA LYS A 140 -7.75 -13.86 2.59
C LYS A 140 -9.26 -13.63 2.46
N ALA A 141 -10.02 -14.05 3.47
CA ALA A 141 -11.46 -13.86 3.47
C ALA A 141 -11.86 -12.38 3.43
N GLU A 142 -11.18 -11.53 4.19
CA GLU A 142 -11.40 -10.08 4.20
C GLU A 142 -11.05 -9.44 2.84
N MET A 143 -9.95 -9.86 2.22
CA MET A 143 -9.56 -9.36 0.90
C MET A 143 -10.55 -9.79 -0.19
N GLU A 144 -10.99 -11.06 -0.19
CA GLU A 144 -12.01 -11.55 -1.12
C GLU A 144 -13.32 -10.77 -0.98
N LYS A 145 -13.77 -10.54 0.25
CA LYS A 145 -14.96 -9.74 0.54
C LYS A 145 -14.79 -8.31 0.01
N TRP A 146 -13.67 -7.66 0.30
CA TRP A 146 -13.38 -6.30 -0.16
C TRP A 146 -13.35 -6.21 -1.68
N LEU A 147 -12.71 -7.18 -2.38
CA LEU A 147 -12.71 -7.25 -3.84
C LEU A 147 -14.14 -7.36 -4.41
N HIS A 148 -15.03 -8.10 -3.76
CA HIS A 148 -16.45 -8.14 -4.16
C HIS A 148 -17.18 -6.81 -3.92
N GLU A 149 -16.79 -6.06 -2.91
CA GLU A 149 -17.41 -4.76 -2.60
C GLU A 149 -17.04 -3.68 -3.62
N ILE A 150 -15.78 -3.62 -4.07
CA ILE A 150 -15.33 -2.64 -5.08
C ILE A 150 -15.75 -2.98 -6.50
N ASN A 151 -16.23 -4.21 -6.76
CA ASN A 151 -16.68 -4.67 -8.08
C ASN A 151 -18.22 -4.53 -8.27
N LYS A 152 -18.92 -3.89 -7.35
CA LYS A 152 -20.36 -3.61 -7.47
C LYS A 152 -20.59 -2.28 -8.15
#